data_1bd9d6d2b64a9bcafd081e3358fbd76c
#
_entry.id   1bd9d6d2b64a9bcafd081e3358fbd76c
#
_cell.length_a   1.000
_cell.length_b   1.000
_cell.length_c   1.000
_cell.angle_alpha   90.00
_cell.angle_beta   90.00
_cell.angle_gamma   90.00
#
_symmetry.space_group_name_H-M   'P 1'
#
loop_
_entity.id
_entity.type
_entity.pdbx_description
1 polymer ?
#
loop_
_entity_poly.entity_id
_entity_poly.type
_entity_poly.pdbx_seq_one_letter_code
_entity_poly.pdbx_strand_id
1 'polypeptide(L)'
;TNLGVQITGGAGIGSGLVFVASEDAKVIALDKNSGDISWSAPVSSEVLSAPNAKDDVVVLQTVDEKLIALSVEDGSQRWTYETTLPALTLRGSSAPVISSSGLVLAGFSNGTLVAVNASDGVWRWEERVAVPEGEYDIDRVIDIDGDLLVDGQRIFASSYQGNLMALDIETGRIVWGLEASSYHGLAQGFGNLYYVDDESQVYAIRDNTDEVVWENFDLKFRPLTAPLSINNYVAVADFEGYVHLLSQIDGRIVGREQIDSNGVRSNLLSANGLLYVYGDSGRLSAYRIE
;
A
#
# COMPACT_ATOMS: atom_id res chain seq x y z
N THR A 1 7.08 23.43 -0.87
CA THR A 1 6.78 23.92 -2.24
C THR A 1 5.29 23.90 -2.47
N ASN A 2 4.74 24.96 -3.05
CA ASN A 2 3.33 25.02 -3.49
C ASN A 2 3.30 24.66 -4.98
N LEU A 3 2.64 23.56 -5.32
CA LEU A 3 2.55 23.07 -6.71
C LEU A 3 1.37 23.70 -7.49
N GLY A 4 0.41 24.34 -6.80
CA GLY A 4 -0.76 24.96 -7.43
C GLY A 4 -1.74 23.97 -8.04
N VAL A 5 -1.58 22.66 -7.76
CA VAL A 5 -2.44 21.56 -8.22
C VAL A 5 -2.80 20.66 -7.04
N GLN A 6 -3.91 19.97 -7.13
CA GLN A 6 -4.28 18.94 -6.14
C GLN A 6 -3.48 17.68 -6.36
N ILE A 7 -2.92 17.13 -5.27
CA ILE A 7 -2.18 15.87 -5.27
C ILE A 7 -3.18 14.74 -5.02
N THR A 8 -3.11 13.70 -5.81
CA THR A 8 -3.97 12.51 -5.72
C THR A 8 -3.20 11.26 -5.35
N GLY A 9 -1.95 11.12 -5.83
CA GLY A 9 -1.03 10.05 -5.44
C GLY A 9 -0.08 10.50 -4.34
N GLY A 10 0.08 9.67 -3.30
CA GLY A 10 0.96 9.95 -2.18
C GLY A 10 2.42 10.15 -2.60
N ALA A 11 3.26 10.69 -1.71
CA ALA A 11 4.64 10.97 -2.05
C ALA A 11 5.48 9.68 -2.10
N GLY A 12 6.13 9.45 -3.24
CA GLY A 12 7.21 8.49 -3.39
C GLY A 12 8.57 9.18 -3.27
N ILE A 13 9.59 8.47 -2.76
CA ILE A 13 10.94 9.00 -2.61
C ILE A 13 11.94 8.01 -3.19
N GLY A 14 12.85 8.49 -4.04
CA GLY A 14 13.94 7.69 -4.58
C GLY A 14 14.91 8.54 -5.40
N SER A 15 16.13 8.07 -5.53
CA SER A 15 17.18 8.70 -6.39
C SER A 15 17.37 10.20 -6.17
N GLY A 16 17.14 10.69 -4.93
CA GLY A 16 17.28 12.10 -4.57
C GLY A 16 16.07 12.98 -4.90
N LEU A 17 15.00 12.41 -5.40
CA LEU A 17 13.77 13.10 -5.77
C LEU A 17 12.58 12.66 -4.90
N VAL A 18 11.57 13.52 -4.86
CA VAL A 18 10.22 13.25 -4.34
C VAL A 18 9.27 13.27 -5.53
N PHE A 19 8.47 12.23 -5.66
CA PHE A 19 7.50 12.07 -6.73
C PHE A 19 6.08 12.18 -6.18
N VAL A 20 5.26 13.00 -6.81
CA VAL A 20 3.83 13.13 -6.52
C VAL A 20 3.03 13.06 -7.80
N ALA A 21 1.79 12.61 -7.70
CA ALA A 21 0.85 12.63 -8.82
C ALA A 21 -0.26 13.64 -8.56
N SER A 22 -0.70 14.30 -9.61
CA SER A 22 -1.72 15.34 -9.57
C SER A 22 -3.02 14.91 -10.24
N GLU A 23 -4.13 15.59 -9.90
CA GLU A 23 -5.48 15.31 -10.42
C GLU A 23 -5.60 15.45 -11.95
N ASP A 24 -4.70 16.21 -12.58
CA ASP A 24 -4.64 16.40 -14.03
C ASP A 24 -3.76 15.38 -14.75
N ALA A 25 -3.59 14.18 -14.14
CA ALA A 25 -2.84 13.05 -14.67
C ALA A 25 -1.39 13.40 -15.04
N LYS A 26 -0.66 14.00 -14.09
CA LYS A 26 0.77 14.27 -14.22
C LYS A 26 1.53 13.70 -13.04
N VAL A 27 2.75 13.26 -13.30
CA VAL A 27 3.75 12.98 -12.29
C VAL A 27 4.72 14.16 -12.23
N ILE A 28 4.98 14.64 -11.02
CA ILE A 28 5.86 15.77 -10.75
C ILE A 28 7.00 15.26 -9.88
N ALA A 29 8.24 15.46 -10.33
CA ALA A 29 9.44 15.17 -9.57
C ALA A 29 10.04 16.46 -9.01
N LEU A 30 10.35 16.42 -7.70
CA LEU A 30 10.95 17.54 -6.99
C LEU A 30 12.28 17.12 -6.39
N ASP A 31 13.27 18.01 -6.40
CA ASP A 31 14.48 17.80 -5.62
C ASP A 31 14.14 17.70 -4.13
N LYS A 32 14.61 16.64 -3.47
CA LYS A 32 14.24 16.35 -2.07
C LYS A 32 14.76 17.38 -1.06
N ASN A 33 15.78 18.17 -1.40
CA ASN A 33 16.41 19.13 -0.50
C ASN A 33 15.89 20.54 -0.71
N SER A 34 15.74 20.98 -1.97
CA SER A 34 15.29 22.33 -2.31
C SER A 34 13.77 22.41 -2.48
N GLY A 35 13.12 21.30 -2.88
CA GLY A 35 11.71 21.26 -3.25
C GLY A 35 11.44 21.89 -4.62
N ASP A 36 12.46 22.17 -5.42
CA ASP A 36 12.30 22.68 -6.77
C ASP A 36 11.80 21.56 -7.71
N ILE A 37 10.94 21.93 -8.67
CA ILE A 37 10.47 20.99 -9.67
C ILE A 37 11.61 20.66 -10.63
N SER A 38 12.02 19.38 -10.68
CA SER A 38 12.99 18.88 -11.63
C SER A 38 12.37 18.65 -13.00
N TRP A 39 11.21 17.99 -13.02
CA TRP A 39 10.42 17.75 -14.21
C TRP A 39 8.96 17.46 -13.89
N SER A 40 8.08 17.51 -14.92
CA SER A 40 6.69 17.09 -14.86
C SER A 40 6.34 16.36 -16.14
N ALA A 41 5.74 15.19 -16.04
CA ALA A 41 5.38 14.32 -17.17
C ALA A 41 3.90 13.93 -17.12
N PRO A 42 3.17 13.97 -18.26
CA PRO A 42 1.81 13.47 -18.34
C PRO A 42 1.80 11.94 -18.32
N VAL A 43 0.73 11.36 -17.75
CA VAL A 43 0.45 9.92 -17.76
C VAL A 43 -0.95 9.66 -18.31
N SER A 44 -1.31 8.38 -18.54
CA SER A 44 -2.55 8.02 -19.23
C SER A 44 -3.82 8.36 -18.44
N SER A 45 -3.75 8.32 -17.12
CA SER A 45 -4.88 8.55 -16.22
C SER A 45 -4.40 8.98 -14.83
N GLU A 46 -5.34 9.23 -13.93
CA GLU A 46 -5.07 9.58 -12.54
C GLU A 46 -4.24 8.50 -11.84
N VAL A 47 -3.40 8.91 -10.90
CA VAL A 47 -2.60 8.03 -10.04
C VAL A 47 -3.02 8.26 -8.60
N LEU A 48 -3.41 7.20 -7.88
CA LEU A 48 -3.92 7.30 -6.52
C LEU A 48 -2.92 6.79 -5.48
N SER A 49 -1.99 5.92 -5.88
CA SER A 49 -0.94 5.39 -5.01
C SER A 49 0.38 6.16 -5.16
N ALA A 50 1.29 5.94 -4.22
CA ALA A 50 2.61 6.56 -4.27
C ALA A 50 3.45 5.97 -5.41
N PRO A 51 4.06 6.79 -6.29
CA PRO A 51 5.08 6.30 -7.21
C PRO A 51 6.27 5.70 -6.46
N ASN A 52 6.84 4.62 -6.98
CA ASN A 52 8.02 3.97 -6.40
C ASN A 52 9.22 4.16 -7.30
N ALA A 53 10.33 4.67 -6.75
CA ALA A 53 11.53 4.96 -7.55
C ALA A 53 12.74 4.22 -7.01
N LYS A 54 13.49 3.62 -7.94
CA LYS A 54 14.74 2.94 -7.66
C LYS A 54 15.69 3.09 -8.86
N ASP A 55 16.94 3.35 -8.56
CA ASP A 55 17.99 3.57 -9.57
C ASP A 55 17.58 4.68 -10.57
N ASP A 56 17.34 4.36 -11.82
CA ASP A 56 17.03 5.28 -12.90
C ASP A 56 15.57 5.22 -13.38
N VAL A 57 14.70 4.48 -12.65
CA VAL A 57 13.30 4.30 -13.02
C VAL A 57 12.37 4.70 -11.86
N VAL A 58 11.26 5.36 -12.20
CA VAL A 58 10.12 5.55 -11.32
C VAL A 58 8.90 4.86 -11.94
N VAL A 59 8.24 4.01 -11.15
CA VAL A 59 7.08 3.23 -11.56
C VAL A 59 5.85 3.69 -10.80
N LEU A 60 4.74 3.75 -11.47
CA LEU A 60 3.44 4.13 -10.93
C LEU A 60 2.32 3.29 -11.56
N GLN A 61 1.20 3.21 -10.88
CA GLN A 61 -0.01 2.57 -11.38
C GLN A 61 -1.10 3.63 -11.58
N THR A 62 -1.77 3.57 -12.72
CA THR A 62 -2.87 4.48 -13.05
C THR A 62 -4.22 3.79 -12.88
N VAL A 63 -5.30 4.58 -12.67
CA VAL A 63 -6.65 4.03 -12.48
C VAL A 63 -7.22 3.34 -13.72
N ASP A 64 -6.60 3.49 -14.88
CA ASP A 64 -6.89 2.71 -16.10
C ASP A 64 -6.07 1.40 -16.19
N GLU A 65 -5.61 0.89 -15.03
CA GLU A 65 -4.94 -0.41 -14.85
C GLU A 65 -3.64 -0.56 -15.64
N LYS A 66 -2.84 0.51 -15.70
CA LYS A 66 -1.53 0.47 -16.34
C LYS A 66 -0.42 0.67 -15.32
N LEU A 67 0.64 -0.12 -15.46
CA LEU A 67 1.93 0.20 -14.88
C LEU A 67 2.72 1.03 -15.89
N ILE A 68 3.18 2.19 -15.47
CA ILE A 68 3.98 3.10 -16.30
C ILE A 68 5.33 3.29 -15.63
N ALA A 69 6.40 3.12 -16.38
CA ALA A 69 7.72 3.48 -15.93
C ALA A 69 8.22 4.74 -16.65
N LEU A 70 8.71 5.67 -15.86
CA LEU A 70 9.32 6.91 -16.34
C LEU A 70 10.81 6.92 -15.96
N SER A 71 11.58 7.66 -16.74
CA SER A 71 12.97 7.97 -16.41
C SER A 71 13.02 8.90 -15.20
N VAL A 72 13.84 8.58 -14.21
CA VAL A 72 14.07 9.45 -13.04
C VAL A 72 14.70 10.77 -13.47
N GLU A 73 15.52 10.78 -14.54
CA GLU A 73 16.29 11.95 -14.99
C GLU A 73 15.38 13.05 -15.57
N ASP A 74 14.43 12.68 -16.44
CA ASP A 74 13.67 13.64 -17.25
C ASP A 74 12.16 13.38 -17.35
N GLY A 75 11.64 12.31 -16.71
CA GLY A 75 10.24 11.92 -16.77
C GLY A 75 9.81 11.30 -18.11
N SER A 76 10.72 11.03 -19.04
CA SER A 76 10.37 10.35 -20.28
C SER A 76 9.86 8.94 -20.02
N GLN A 77 8.79 8.54 -20.72
CA GLN A 77 8.22 7.20 -20.59
C GLN A 77 9.17 6.15 -21.16
N ARG A 78 9.47 5.12 -20.37
CA ARG A 78 10.33 4.00 -20.76
C ARG A 78 9.54 2.82 -21.29
N TRP A 79 8.53 2.40 -20.51
CA TRP A 79 7.65 1.29 -20.87
C TRP A 79 6.28 1.45 -20.19
N THR A 80 5.31 0.69 -20.70
CA THR A 80 3.99 0.51 -20.11
C THR A 80 3.64 -0.97 -20.13
N TYR A 81 3.05 -1.45 -19.02
CA TYR A 81 2.41 -2.76 -18.93
C TYR A 81 0.92 -2.54 -18.68
N GLU A 82 0.07 -3.25 -19.39
CA GLU A 82 -1.40 -3.13 -19.31
C GLU A 82 -2.00 -4.49 -18.96
N THR A 83 -3.04 -4.48 -18.13
CA THR A 83 -3.86 -5.65 -17.82
C THR A 83 -5.32 -5.39 -18.21
N THR A 84 -6.16 -6.42 -18.14
CA THR A 84 -7.58 -6.30 -18.49
C THR A 84 -8.37 -5.69 -17.35
N LEU A 85 -9.07 -4.59 -17.62
CA LEU A 85 -9.99 -3.94 -16.68
C LEU A 85 -11.21 -4.83 -16.41
N PRO A 86 -11.58 -5.09 -15.15
CA PRO A 86 -12.88 -5.65 -14.79
C PRO A 86 -14.04 -4.71 -15.13
N ALA A 87 -15.26 -5.25 -15.17
CA ALA A 87 -16.48 -4.45 -15.43
C ALA A 87 -16.78 -3.45 -14.30
N LEU A 88 -16.42 -3.79 -13.06
CA LEU A 88 -16.50 -2.94 -11.87
C LEU A 88 -15.17 -3.02 -11.11
N THR A 89 -14.68 -1.87 -10.67
CA THR A 89 -13.49 -1.76 -9.82
C THR A 89 -13.79 -0.85 -8.63
N LEU A 90 -13.16 -1.09 -7.50
CA LEU A 90 -13.05 -0.08 -6.45
C LEU A 90 -12.10 1.02 -6.95
N ARG A 91 -12.29 2.25 -6.47
CA ARG A 91 -11.39 3.34 -6.80
C ARG A 91 -10.20 3.32 -5.84
N GLY A 92 -9.32 2.36 -6.01
CA GLY A 92 -8.08 2.21 -5.28
C GLY A 92 -6.99 1.71 -6.22
N SER A 93 -5.76 1.73 -5.77
CA SER A 93 -4.63 1.04 -6.38
C SER A 93 -3.54 0.86 -5.35
N SER A 94 -2.98 -0.32 -5.25
CA SER A 94 -1.78 -0.56 -4.45
C SER A 94 -0.59 0.20 -5.03
N ALA A 95 0.31 0.66 -4.17
CA ALA A 95 1.57 1.22 -4.66
C ALA A 95 2.42 0.11 -5.28
N PRO A 96 2.94 0.28 -6.51
CA PRO A 96 3.87 -0.70 -7.08
C PRO A 96 5.17 -0.72 -6.27
N VAL A 97 5.77 -1.90 -6.12
CA VAL A 97 7.02 -2.08 -5.36
C VAL A 97 8.11 -2.56 -6.30
N ILE A 98 9.31 -1.95 -6.20
CA ILE A 98 10.50 -2.39 -6.95
C ILE A 98 11.36 -3.23 -6.01
N SER A 99 11.48 -4.52 -6.29
CA SER A 99 12.27 -5.47 -5.50
C SER A 99 13.78 -5.20 -5.60
N SER A 100 14.56 -5.83 -4.73
CA SER A 100 16.02 -5.76 -4.81
C SER A 100 16.59 -6.39 -6.08
N SER A 101 15.91 -7.39 -6.64
CA SER A 101 16.30 -8.07 -7.88
C SER A 101 15.91 -7.32 -9.17
N GLY A 102 15.21 -6.19 -9.06
CA GLY A 102 14.78 -5.39 -10.21
C GLY A 102 13.47 -5.84 -10.84
N LEU A 103 12.61 -6.51 -10.06
CA LEU A 103 11.22 -6.76 -10.44
C LEU A 103 10.31 -5.67 -9.92
N VAL A 104 9.40 -5.20 -10.73
CA VAL A 104 8.24 -4.40 -10.33
C VAL A 104 7.09 -5.36 -10.01
N LEU A 105 6.54 -5.22 -8.82
CA LEU A 105 5.42 -6.00 -8.31
C LEU A 105 4.22 -5.07 -8.14
N ALA A 106 3.06 -5.45 -8.64
CA ALA A 106 1.84 -4.64 -8.55
C ALA A 106 0.59 -5.51 -8.44
N GLY A 107 -0.33 -5.10 -7.56
CA GLY A 107 -1.66 -5.66 -7.46
C GLY A 107 -2.62 -4.95 -8.40
N PHE A 108 -3.59 -5.68 -8.94
CA PHE A 108 -4.60 -5.16 -9.88
C PHE A 108 -6.01 -5.45 -9.39
N SER A 109 -6.96 -4.65 -9.87
CA SER A 109 -8.37 -4.75 -9.49
C SER A 109 -9.08 -6.02 -10.02
N ASN A 110 -8.41 -6.79 -10.87
CA ASN A 110 -8.86 -8.12 -11.26
C ASN A 110 -8.42 -9.23 -10.30
N GLY A 111 -7.82 -8.89 -9.15
CA GLY A 111 -7.33 -9.81 -8.12
C GLY A 111 -6.02 -10.50 -8.47
N THR A 112 -5.27 -9.99 -9.47
CA THR A 112 -3.97 -10.55 -9.82
C THR A 112 -2.82 -9.72 -9.26
N LEU A 113 -1.77 -10.39 -8.81
CA LEU A 113 -0.46 -9.84 -8.52
C LEU A 113 0.45 -10.15 -9.69
N VAL A 114 1.10 -9.14 -10.23
CA VAL A 114 1.95 -9.25 -11.44
C VAL A 114 3.37 -8.84 -11.12
N ALA A 115 4.34 -9.52 -11.72
CA ALA A 115 5.74 -9.13 -11.74
C ALA A 115 6.22 -8.85 -13.17
N VAL A 116 6.85 -7.71 -13.37
CA VAL A 116 7.52 -7.33 -14.61
C VAL A 116 8.94 -6.86 -14.33
N ASN A 117 9.83 -6.91 -15.30
CA ASN A 117 11.17 -6.33 -15.14
C ASN A 117 11.10 -4.80 -15.02
N ALA A 118 11.80 -4.21 -14.09
CA ALA A 118 11.86 -2.76 -13.92
C ALA A 118 12.53 -2.04 -15.11
N SER A 119 13.48 -2.71 -15.80
CA SER A 119 14.25 -2.11 -16.89
C SER A 119 13.48 -1.95 -18.19
N ASP A 120 12.59 -2.89 -18.52
CA ASP A 120 11.95 -2.98 -19.85
C ASP A 120 10.45 -3.32 -19.81
N GLY A 121 9.87 -3.55 -18.63
CA GLY A 121 8.45 -3.89 -18.46
C GLY A 121 8.08 -5.31 -18.94
N VAL A 122 9.08 -6.16 -19.26
CA VAL A 122 8.81 -7.52 -19.71
C VAL A 122 8.21 -8.34 -18.59
N TRP A 123 7.06 -8.97 -18.88
CA TRP A 123 6.34 -9.85 -17.98
C TRP A 123 7.20 -11.03 -17.52
N ARG A 124 7.10 -11.36 -16.24
CA ARG A 124 7.84 -12.46 -15.59
C ARG A 124 6.90 -13.53 -15.06
N TRP A 125 5.92 -13.13 -14.25
CA TRP A 125 4.91 -14.01 -13.72
C TRP A 125 3.66 -13.22 -13.29
N GLU A 126 2.58 -13.91 -13.14
CA GLU A 126 1.32 -13.41 -12.61
C GLU A 126 0.71 -14.51 -11.73
N GLU A 127 0.14 -14.13 -10.59
CA GLU A 127 -0.54 -15.04 -9.67
C GLU A 127 -1.87 -14.43 -9.22
N ARG A 128 -2.87 -15.27 -9.09
CA ARG A 128 -4.21 -14.85 -8.70
C ARG A 128 -4.38 -14.93 -7.19
N VAL A 129 -4.49 -13.77 -6.53
CA VAL A 129 -4.69 -13.65 -5.07
C VAL A 129 -6.18 -13.81 -4.71
N ALA A 130 -7.07 -13.33 -5.56
CA ALA A 130 -8.51 -13.45 -5.37
C ALA A 130 -9.22 -13.93 -6.63
N VAL A 131 -10.29 -14.68 -6.46
CA VAL A 131 -11.16 -15.16 -7.55
C VAL A 131 -12.53 -14.50 -7.38
N PRO A 132 -13.07 -13.82 -8.42
CA PRO A 132 -14.39 -13.23 -8.34
C PRO A 132 -15.46 -14.32 -8.12
N GLU A 133 -16.17 -14.25 -7.02
CA GLU A 133 -17.27 -15.17 -6.69
C GLU A 133 -18.57 -14.40 -6.50
N GLY A 134 -19.73 -15.02 -6.83
CA GLY A 134 -21.05 -14.41 -6.64
C GLY A 134 -21.88 -14.34 -7.92
N GLU A 135 -23.18 -14.05 -7.75
CA GLU A 135 -24.17 -13.99 -8.85
C GLU A 135 -24.23 -12.59 -9.49
N TYR A 136 -23.98 -11.54 -8.71
CA TYR A 136 -24.07 -10.14 -9.14
C TYR A 136 -22.68 -9.53 -9.33
N ASP A 137 -22.56 -8.53 -10.19
CA ASP A 137 -21.29 -7.86 -10.45
C ASP A 137 -20.68 -7.25 -9.19
N ILE A 138 -21.50 -6.78 -8.24
CA ILE A 138 -21.02 -6.22 -6.97
C ILE A 138 -20.38 -7.29 -6.06
N ASP A 139 -20.89 -8.52 -6.11
CA ASP A 139 -20.34 -9.64 -5.32
C ASP A 139 -18.99 -10.10 -5.87
N ARG A 140 -18.72 -9.77 -7.13
CA ARG A 140 -17.49 -10.12 -7.87
C ARG A 140 -16.40 -9.06 -7.78
N VAL A 141 -16.63 -7.98 -7.04
CA VAL A 141 -15.61 -6.97 -6.82
C VAL A 141 -14.53 -7.58 -5.92
N ILE A 142 -13.36 -7.74 -6.50
CA ILE A 142 -12.13 -8.16 -5.82
C ILE A 142 -11.07 -7.14 -6.18
N ASP A 143 -10.23 -6.79 -5.24
CA ASP A 143 -9.18 -5.80 -5.49
C ASP A 143 -7.98 -6.04 -4.59
N ILE A 144 -6.78 -5.75 -5.10
CA ILE A 144 -5.54 -5.71 -4.33
C ILE A 144 -5.20 -4.24 -4.12
N ASP A 145 -5.95 -3.57 -3.23
CA ASP A 145 -5.80 -2.14 -2.92
C ASP A 145 -4.74 -1.87 -1.86
N GLY A 146 -4.53 -2.82 -0.96
CA GLY A 146 -3.54 -2.69 0.11
C GLY A 146 -2.12 -2.62 -0.42
N ASP A 147 -1.28 -1.79 0.22
CA ASP A 147 0.13 -1.74 -0.10
C ASP A 147 0.78 -3.11 0.07
N LEU A 148 1.56 -3.49 -0.94
CA LEU A 148 2.31 -4.74 -0.95
C LEU A 148 3.45 -4.68 0.07
N LEU A 149 3.60 -5.73 0.87
CA LEU A 149 4.70 -5.84 1.83
C LEU A 149 5.77 -6.81 1.30
N VAL A 150 7.00 -6.33 1.21
CA VAL A 150 8.16 -7.14 0.78
C VAL A 150 9.08 -7.41 1.96
N ASP A 151 9.38 -8.69 2.20
CA ASP A 151 10.37 -9.13 3.18
C ASP A 151 11.29 -10.21 2.61
N GLY A 152 12.54 -9.85 2.36
CA GLY A 152 13.55 -10.73 1.77
C GLY A 152 13.14 -11.20 0.37
N GLN A 153 12.85 -12.50 0.24
CA GLN A 153 12.42 -13.14 -1.00
C GLN A 153 10.89 -13.35 -1.07
N ARG A 154 10.15 -12.81 -0.11
CA ARG A 154 8.69 -12.95 -0.05
C ARG A 154 7.99 -11.64 -0.30
N ILE A 155 6.85 -11.72 -0.95
CA ILE A 155 5.89 -10.65 -1.06
C ILE A 155 4.58 -11.10 -0.43
N PHE A 156 3.96 -10.20 0.31
CA PHE A 156 2.67 -10.42 0.92
C PHE A 156 1.65 -9.46 0.29
N ALA A 157 0.52 -10.01 -0.08
CA ALA A 157 -0.59 -9.28 -0.68
C ALA A 157 -1.90 -9.67 0.01
N SER A 158 -2.75 -8.69 0.27
CA SER A 158 -4.12 -8.87 0.72
C SER A 158 -5.08 -8.40 -0.36
N SER A 159 -6.25 -9.02 -0.43
CA SER A 159 -7.31 -8.61 -1.34
C SER A 159 -8.63 -8.45 -0.61
N TYR A 160 -9.46 -7.53 -1.08
CA TYR A 160 -10.85 -7.44 -0.67
C TYR A 160 -11.61 -8.67 -1.21
N GLN A 161 -12.49 -9.27 -0.40
CA GLN A 161 -13.26 -10.48 -0.72
C GLN A 161 -12.41 -11.65 -1.26
N GLY A 162 -11.19 -11.83 -0.74
CA GLY A 162 -10.29 -12.86 -1.26
C GLY A 162 -9.37 -13.44 -0.19
N ASN A 163 -8.09 -13.30 -0.40
CA ASN A 163 -7.07 -13.95 0.43
C ASN A 163 -5.98 -12.97 0.86
N LEU A 164 -5.29 -13.34 1.93
CA LEU A 164 -3.96 -12.89 2.26
C LEU A 164 -2.98 -13.98 1.83
N MET A 165 -2.02 -13.64 0.99
CA MET A 165 -1.05 -14.59 0.45
C MET A 165 0.38 -14.15 0.65
N ALA A 166 1.26 -15.12 0.89
CA ALA A 166 2.70 -14.98 0.77
C ALA A 166 3.18 -15.69 -0.50
N LEU A 167 3.94 -14.99 -1.33
CA LEU A 167 4.49 -15.52 -2.57
C LEU A 167 6.01 -15.33 -2.60
N ASP A 168 6.69 -16.19 -3.33
CA ASP A 168 8.09 -16.02 -3.69
C ASP A 168 8.21 -14.94 -4.79
N ILE A 169 9.03 -13.93 -4.56
CA ILE A 169 9.14 -12.76 -5.45
C ILE A 169 9.62 -13.14 -6.85
N GLU A 170 10.56 -14.09 -6.96
CA GLU A 170 11.20 -14.42 -8.23
C GLU A 170 10.31 -15.28 -9.12
N THR A 171 9.49 -16.13 -8.51
CA THR A 171 8.74 -17.16 -9.23
C THR A 171 7.23 -16.97 -9.21
N GLY A 172 6.70 -16.13 -8.32
CA GLY A 172 5.27 -15.99 -8.08
C GLY A 172 4.62 -17.19 -7.37
N ARG A 173 5.40 -18.18 -6.93
CA ARG A 173 4.85 -19.37 -6.27
C ARG A 173 4.27 -19.01 -4.91
N ILE A 174 3.05 -19.48 -4.66
CA ILE A 174 2.41 -19.35 -3.36
C ILE A 174 3.19 -20.15 -2.33
N VAL A 175 3.63 -19.49 -1.26
CA VAL A 175 4.27 -20.10 -0.09
C VAL A 175 3.19 -20.57 0.89
N TRP A 176 2.21 -19.70 1.17
CA TRP A 176 1.00 -19.98 1.92
C TRP A 176 -0.10 -18.98 1.58
N GLY A 177 -1.34 -19.31 1.89
CA GLY A 177 -2.51 -18.45 1.70
C GLY A 177 -3.54 -18.68 2.79
N LEU A 178 -4.20 -17.61 3.20
CA LEU A 178 -5.26 -17.58 4.20
C LEU A 178 -6.47 -16.85 3.61
N GLU A 179 -7.66 -17.40 3.76
CA GLU A 179 -8.90 -16.68 3.44
C GLU A 179 -9.07 -15.50 4.40
N ALA A 180 -9.01 -14.29 3.86
CA ALA A 180 -9.09 -13.04 4.62
C ALA A 180 -9.46 -11.90 3.69
N SER A 181 -10.49 -11.13 4.06
CA SER A 181 -10.91 -9.94 3.33
C SER A 181 -10.25 -8.70 3.93
N SER A 182 -9.37 -8.04 3.18
CA SER A 182 -8.73 -6.80 3.60
C SER A 182 -8.41 -5.93 2.38
N TYR A 183 -8.73 -4.65 2.49
CA TYR A 183 -8.34 -3.61 1.52
C TYR A 183 -7.19 -2.73 2.04
N HIS A 184 -6.62 -3.09 3.19
CA HIS A 184 -5.51 -2.39 3.80
C HIS A 184 -4.17 -3.03 3.48
N GLY A 185 -3.11 -2.24 3.52
CA GLY A 185 -1.75 -2.74 3.55
C GLY A 185 -1.46 -3.51 4.85
N LEU A 186 -0.36 -4.24 4.84
CA LEU A 186 0.08 -5.10 5.93
C LEU A 186 1.21 -4.46 6.72
N ALA A 187 1.36 -4.86 7.99
CA ALA A 187 2.55 -4.56 8.76
C ALA A 187 3.26 -5.85 9.21
N GLN A 188 4.56 -5.76 9.50
CA GLN A 188 5.35 -6.88 9.98
C GLN A 188 6.14 -6.50 11.24
N GLY A 189 6.23 -7.43 12.18
CA GLY A 189 7.03 -7.28 13.38
C GLY A 189 7.00 -8.55 14.24
N PHE A 190 8.08 -8.84 14.97
CA PHE A 190 8.22 -10.01 15.85
C PHE A 190 7.93 -11.36 15.18
N GLY A 191 8.23 -11.49 13.87
CA GLY A 191 7.97 -12.70 13.10
C GLY A 191 6.49 -12.94 12.80
N ASN A 192 5.67 -11.89 12.89
CA ASN A 192 4.26 -11.92 12.56
C ASN A 192 3.95 -10.87 11.49
N LEU A 193 2.88 -11.13 10.73
CA LEU A 193 2.19 -10.15 9.92
C LEU A 193 0.95 -9.67 10.67
N TYR A 194 0.66 -8.39 10.54
CA TYR A 194 -0.54 -7.76 11.08
C TYR A 194 -1.41 -7.28 9.95
N TYR A 195 -2.71 -7.56 10.02
CA TYR A 195 -3.69 -7.02 9.08
C TYR A 195 -4.97 -6.59 9.80
N VAL A 196 -5.71 -5.72 9.14
CA VAL A 196 -7.06 -5.29 9.54
C VAL A 196 -8.01 -5.82 8.49
N ASP A 197 -9.05 -6.54 8.89
CA ASP A 197 -10.08 -7.02 7.99
C ASP A 197 -11.12 -5.94 7.64
N ASP A 198 -12.04 -6.24 6.74
CA ASP A 198 -13.11 -5.35 6.29
C ASP A 198 -14.15 -5.03 7.38
N GLU A 199 -14.18 -5.78 8.49
CA GLU A 199 -14.98 -5.50 9.68
C GLU A 199 -14.23 -4.73 10.77
N SER A 200 -12.98 -4.30 10.48
CA SER A 200 -12.08 -3.59 11.41
C SER A 200 -11.63 -4.43 12.60
N GLN A 201 -11.45 -5.72 12.38
CA GLN A 201 -10.81 -6.62 13.34
C GLN A 201 -9.32 -6.67 13.04
N VAL A 202 -8.50 -6.75 14.09
CA VAL A 202 -7.03 -6.74 13.94
C VAL A 202 -6.48 -8.13 14.24
N TYR A 203 -5.66 -8.64 13.35
CA TYR A 203 -5.08 -9.97 13.44
C TYR A 203 -3.56 -9.94 13.40
N ALA A 204 -2.95 -10.90 14.09
CA ALA A 204 -1.57 -11.28 13.89
C ALA A 204 -1.48 -12.73 13.42
N ILE A 205 -0.74 -12.97 12.35
CA ILE A 205 -0.44 -14.30 11.83
C ILE A 205 1.06 -14.50 11.73
N ARG A 206 1.53 -15.73 11.77
CA ARG A 206 2.94 -16.02 11.53
C ARG A 206 3.33 -15.65 10.11
N ASP A 207 4.45 -14.96 9.93
CA ASP A 207 4.91 -14.50 8.61
C ASP A 207 5.38 -15.64 7.68
N ASN A 208 5.62 -16.83 8.21
CA ASN A 208 6.07 -18.00 7.46
C ASN A 208 5.02 -19.11 7.33
N THR A 209 3.83 -18.91 7.89
CA THR A 209 2.67 -19.82 7.80
C THR A 209 1.38 -19.01 7.80
N ASP A 210 0.23 -19.69 7.74
CA ASP A 210 -1.10 -19.12 7.89
C ASP A 210 -1.64 -19.21 9.34
N GLU A 211 -0.78 -19.50 10.32
CA GLU A 211 -1.18 -19.67 11.73
C GLU A 211 -1.54 -18.33 12.37
N VAL A 212 -2.79 -18.20 12.84
CA VAL A 212 -3.24 -17.03 13.63
C VAL A 212 -2.60 -17.10 15.02
N VAL A 213 -1.88 -16.03 15.38
CA VAL A 213 -1.22 -15.88 16.70
C VAL A 213 -2.15 -15.25 17.72
N TRP A 214 -2.84 -14.20 17.32
CA TRP A 214 -3.88 -13.54 18.10
C TRP A 214 -4.83 -12.74 17.19
N GLU A 215 -6.00 -12.44 17.74
CA GLU A 215 -7.05 -11.63 17.13
C GLU A 215 -7.61 -10.63 18.15
N ASN A 216 -7.99 -9.44 17.69
CA ASN A 216 -8.62 -8.42 18.52
C ASN A 216 -9.87 -7.89 17.85
N PHE A 217 -11.01 -7.99 18.51
CA PHE A 217 -12.34 -7.59 18.04
C PHE A 217 -12.88 -6.34 18.77
N ASP A 218 -12.09 -5.73 19.65
CA ASP A 218 -12.53 -4.56 20.44
C ASP A 218 -12.78 -3.32 19.59
N LEU A 219 -12.20 -3.29 18.37
CA LEU A 219 -12.34 -2.19 17.41
C LEU A 219 -13.29 -2.51 16.24
N LYS A 220 -14.02 -3.62 16.31
CA LYS A 220 -14.95 -4.06 15.26
C LYS A 220 -15.93 -2.95 14.88
N PHE A 221 -16.14 -2.78 13.57
CA PHE A 221 -16.99 -1.75 12.95
C PHE A 221 -16.55 -0.29 13.22
N ARG A 222 -15.30 -0.08 13.60
CA ARG A 222 -14.68 1.24 13.63
C ARG A 222 -13.73 1.33 12.44
N PRO A 223 -14.12 1.94 11.28
CA PRO A 223 -13.22 2.01 10.14
C PRO A 223 -11.80 2.40 10.55
N LEU A 224 -10.87 1.46 10.41
CA LEU A 224 -9.48 1.60 10.82
C LEU A 224 -8.59 1.94 9.63
N THR A 225 -7.41 2.48 9.90
CA THR A 225 -6.31 2.57 8.92
C THR A 225 -5.60 1.23 8.79
N ALA A 226 -4.70 1.12 7.81
CA ALA A 226 -3.73 0.03 7.78
C ALA A 226 -2.95 -0.05 9.10
N PRO A 227 -2.58 -1.25 9.57
CA PRO A 227 -1.77 -1.40 10.77
C PRO A 227 -0.35 -0.88 10.51
N LEU A 228 0.30 -0.40 11.55
CA LEU A 228 1.69 -0.01 11.55
C LEU A 228 2.42 -0.70 12.70
N SER A 229 3.49 -1.43 12.41
CA SER A 229 4.37 -1.97 13.44
C SER A 229 5.36 -0.89 13.91
N ILE A 230 5.33 -0.57 15.21
CA ILE A 230 6.24 0.40 15.83
C ILE A 230 6.65 -0.04 17.22
N ASN A 231 7.95 -0.16 17.49
CA ASN A 231 8.51 -0.68 18.74
C ASN A 231 7.89 -2.05 19.09
N ASN A 232 7.19 -2.15 20.22
CA ASN A 232 6.52 -3.37 20.72
C ASN A 232 5.02 -3.39 20.40
N TYR A 233 4.54 -2.48 19.55
CA TYR A 233 3.11 -2.24 19.33
C TYR A 233 2.72 -2.35 17.87
N VAL A 234 1.46 -2.70 17.65
CA VAL A 234 0.75 -2.46 16.41
C VAL A 234 -0.10 -1.22 16.61
N ALA A 235 0.10 -0.19 15.81
CA ALA A 235 -0.70 1.03 15.83
C ALA A 235 -1.73 0.99 14.71
N VAL A 236 -2.98 1.35 15.02
CA VAL A 236 -4.06 1.61 14.06
C VAL A 236 -4.76 2.90 14.46
N ALA A 237 -5.28 3.64 13.50
CA ALA A 237 -6.11 4.81 13.78
C ALA A 237 -7.54 4.59 13.29
N ASP A 238 -8.50 5.33 13.84
CA ASP A 238 -9.90 5.20 13.48
C ASP A 238 -10.54 6.52 12.97
N PHE A 239 -11.74 6.39 12.43
CA PHE A 239 -12.51 7.50 11.86
C PHE A 239 -12.92 8.59 12.88
N GLU A 240 -12.85 8.31 14.20
CA GLU A 240 -13.06 9.30 15.26
C GLU A 240 -11.74 9.98 15.68
N GLY A 241 -10.64 9.62 15.03
CA GLY A 241 -9.33 10.21 15.22
C GLY A 241 -8.54 9.69 16.40
N TYR A 242 -8.91 8.54 16.94
CA TYR A 242 -8.10 7.85 17.93
C TYR A 242 -7.02 7.02 17.27
N VAL A 243 -5.83 7.07 17.83
CA VAL A 243 -4.78 6.08 17.61
C VAL A 243 -4.83 5.07 18.74
N HIS A 244 -4.88 3.79 18.37
CA HIS A 244 -4.87 2.65 19.29
C HIS A 244 -3.53 1.94 19.17
N LEU A 245 -2.92 1.59 20.29
CA LEU A 245 -1.71 0.79 20.38
C LEU A 245 -2.07 -0.59 20.92
N LEU A 246 -1.83 -1.63 20.12
CA LEU A 246 -2.03 -3.02 20.51
C LEU A 246 -0.67 -3.65 20.80
N SER A 247 -0.60 -4.49 21.83
CA SER A 247 0.60 -5.30 22.11
C SER A 247 0.87 -6.29 20.98
N GLN A 248 2.08 -6.33 20.43
CA GLN A 248 2.46 -7.29 19.41
C GLN A 248 2.46 -8.74 19.89
N ILE A 249 2.47 -8.96 21.24
CA ILE A 249 2.54 -10.30 21.84
C ILE A 249 1.16 -10.97 21.87
N ASP A 250 0.12 -10.20 22.26
CA ASP A 250 -1.20 -10.78 22.58
C ASP A 250 -2.39 -9.96 22.06
N GLY A 251 -2.14 -8.91 21.29
CA GLY A 251 -3.17 -8.11 20.64
C GLY A 251 -4.00 -7.22 21.55
N ARG A 252 -3.71 -7.17 22.87
CA ARG A 252 -4.46 -6.30 23.81
C ARG A 252 -4.21 -4.83 23.50
N ILE A 253 -5.25 -4.00 23.57
CA ILE A 253 -5.10 -2.55 23.54
C ILE A 253 -4.42 -2.09 24.83
N VAL A 254 -3.24 -1.49 24.69
CA VAL A 254 -2.40 -1.02 25.80
C VAL A 254 -2.33 0.51 25.87
N GLY A 255 -2.72 1.20 24.80
CA GLY A 255 -2.77 2.66 24.78
C GLY A 255 -3.78 3.16 23.74
N ARG A 256 -4.37 4.33 24.05
CA ARG A 256 -5.29 5.01 23.13
C ARG A 256 -5.26 6.50 23.38
N GLU A 257 -5.17 7.29 22.32
CA GLU A 257 -5.24 8.75 22.40
C GLU A 257 -5.96 9.32 21.20
N GLN A 258 -6.81 10.33 21.42
CA GLN A 258 -7.46 11.05 20.33
C GLN A 258 -6.52 12.15 19.81
N ILE A 259 -6.10 12.00 18.54
CA ILE A 259 -5.12 12.87 17.89
C ILE A 259 -5.82 13.99 17.11
N ASP A 260 -6.93 13.68 16.47
CA ASP A 260 -7.70 14.61 15.66
C ASP A 260 -9.20 14.32 15.76
N SER A 261 -9.98 15.26 16.27
CA SER A 261 -11.43 15.08 16.42
C SER A 261 -12.21 14.99 15.09
N ASN A 262 -11.56 15.30 13.97
CA ASN A 262 -12.16 15.16 12.63
C ASN A 262 -11.97 13.77 12.03
N GLY A 263 -11.13 12.94 12.63
CA GLY A 263 -10.81 11.60 12.14
C GLY A 263 -9.37 11.45 11.68
N VAL A 264 -8.96 10.20 11.49
CA VAL A 264 -7.70 9.83 10.83
C VAL A 264 -8.01 8.73 9.82
N ARG A 265 -7.80 9.01 8.54
CA ARG A 265 -7.98 8.06 7.43
C ARG A 265 -6.68 7.75 6.69
N SER A 266 -5.70 8.62 6.84
CA SER A 266 -4.37 8.41 6.26
C SER A 266 -3.62 7.33 7.02
N ASN A 267 -2.88 6.49 6.29
CA ASN A 267 -2.02 5.50 6.91
C ASN A 267 -1.01 6.16 7.86
N LEU A 268 -0.78 5.50 8.99
CA LEU A 268 0.22 5.88 9.96
C LEU A 268 1.62 5.64 9.40
N LEU A 269 2.58 6.48 9.77
CA LEU A 269 3.97 6.33 9.37
C LEU A 269 4.89 6.32 10.58
N SER A 270 5.97 5.57 10.51
CA SER A 270 7.03 5.63 11.51
C SER A 270 8.35 5.99 10.88
N ALA A 271 9.06 6.93 11.51
CA ALA A 271 10.41 7.30 11.14
C ALA A 271 11.18 7.78 12.35
N ASN A 272 12.46 7.37 12.47
CA ASN A 272 13.35 7.78 13.57
C ASN A 272 12.77 7.54 14.97
N GLY A 273 11.99 6.46 15.15
CA GLY A 273 11.35 6.10 16.42
C GLY A 273 10.16 6.99 16.82
N LEU A 274 9.65 7.78 15.88
CA LEU A 274 8.45 8.58 16.05
C LEU A 274 7.30 8.00 15.20
N LEU A 275 6.09 8.08 15.74
CA LEU A 275 4.85 7.85 15.05
C LEU A 275 4.35 9.17 14.44
N TYR A 276 4.13 9.19 13.14
CA TYR A 276 3.54 10.33 12.44
C TYR A 276 2.09 10.03 12.10
N VAL A 277 1.21 10.97 12.44
CA VAL A 277 -0.22 10.91 12.21
C VAL A 277 -0.66 12.14 11.44
N TYR A 278 -1.30 11.94 10.29
CA TYR A 278 -1.92 13.00 9.52
C TYR A 278 -3.44 12.91 9.68
N GLY A 279 -4.01 13.87 10.39
CA GLY A 279 -5.45 13.91 10.68
C GLY A 279 -6.26 14.60 9.59
N ASP A 280 -7.56 14.32 9.57
CA ASP A 280 -8.52 14.87 8.58
C ASP A 280 -8.69 16.40 8.71
N SER A 281 -8.26 17.01 9.81
CA SER A 281 -8.14 18.48 9.95
C SER A 281 -6.98 19.08 9.12
N GLY A 282 -6.14 18.26 8.48
CA GLY A 282 -4.93 18.68 7.78
C GLY A 282 -3.71 18.86 8.69
N ARG A 283 -3.79 18.44 9.96
CA ARG A 283 -2.69 18.55 10.91
C ARG A 283 -1.79 17.29 10.86
N LEU A 284 -0.50 17.50 10.67
CA LEU A 284 0.52 16.48 10.86
C LEU A 284 1.07 16.56 12.29
N SER A 285 1.05 15.45 13.00
CA SER A 285 1.55 15.32 14.37
C SER A 285 2.60 14.22 14.46
N ALA A 286 3.56 14.36 15.38
CA ALA A 286 4.60 13.36 15.64
C ALA A 286 4.63 13.01 17.12
N TYR A 287 4.61 11.72 17.44
CA TYR A 287 4.54 11.19 18.79
C TYR A 287 5.70 10.24 19.06
N ARG A 288 6.25 10.31 20.25
CA ARG A 288 7.19 9.30 20.76
C ARG A 288 6.37 8.25 21.51
N ILE A 289 6.55 7.00 21.10
CA ILE A 289 5.94 5.84 21.78
C ILE A 289 6.96 5.35 22.83
N GLU A 290 6.57 5.38 24.09
CA GLU A 290 7.39 4.91 25.23
C GLU A 290 7.09 3.47 25.63
#